data_ded874682510e578fe9a5cbf6efb13cc
#
_entry.id   ded874682510e578fe9a5cbf6efb13cc
#
_cell.length_a   1.000
_cell.length_b   1.000
_cell.length_c   1.000
_cell.angle_alpha   90.00
_cell.angle_beta   90.00
_cell.angle_gamma   90.00
#
_symmetry.space_group_name_H-M   'P 1'
#
loop_
_entity.id
_entity.type
_entity.pdbx_description
1 polymer ?
#
loop_
_entity_poly.entity_id
_entity_poly.type
_entity_poly.pdbx_seq_one_letter_code
_entity_poly.pdbx_strand_id
1 'polypeptide(L)'
;MKKTIVFQGDSITDMFRPTNDDRYFGSGYANMVVAELNLRGEQNRYYNRGISGNRSTDVLARVRCDLINLQPDVLSILMGINDIFHELELQNGVSAPYFDRVYRTILDMVREELPDCRILLLEPFVIKGCWTDDPPQRWDYISRHTAEYAAIVKQIATDYGAVFVPLQDVLNEAVEKLGFDNVMADGVHPNAGGAKLIANEWIKAYDTL
;
A
#
# COMPACT_ATOMS: atom_id res chain seq x y z
N MET A 1 -18.63 -13.53 11.20
CA MET A 1 -18.40 -14.39 9.99
C MET A 1 -16.93 -14.34 9.63
N LYS A 2 -16.40 -15.40 9.04
CA LYS A 2 -15.02 -15.45 8.58
C LYS A 2 -14.88 -14.62 7.30
N LYS A 3 -14.03 -13.58 7.32
CA LYS A 3 -13.77 -12.72 6.16
C LYS A 3 -12.53 -13.17 5.39
N THR A 4 -12.47 -12.88 4.10
CA THR A 4 -11.25 -12.93 3.29
C THR A 4 -10.69 -11.52 3.17
N ILE A 5 -9.44 -11.32 3.58
CA ILE A 5 -8.75 -10.02 3.55
C ILE A 5 -7.53 -10.14 2.64
N VAL A 6 -7.44 -9.26 1.64
CA VAL A 6 -6.33 -9.23 0.69
C VAL A 6 -5.55 -7.92 0.85
N PHE A 7 -4.24 -8.04 1.04
CA PHE A 7 -3.29 -6.93 1.01
C PHE A 7 -2.60 -6.92 -0.35
N GLN A 8 -2.86 -5.90 -1.15
CA GLN A 8 -2.27 -5.70 -2.47
C GLN A 8 -1.32 -4.51 -2.45
N GLY A 9 -0.23 -4.60 -3.22
CA GLY A 9 0.74 -3.51 -3.32
C GLY A 9 2.08 -3.94 -3.89
N ASP A 10 3.08 -3.17 -3.52
CA ASP A 10 4.48 -3.31 -3.92
C ASP A 10 5.36 -3.90 -2.79
N SER A 11 6.64 -3.49 -2.73
CA SER A 11 7.62 -3.94 -1.72
C SER A 11 7.20 -3.63 -0.28
N ILE A 12 6.48 -2.52 -0.05
CA ILE A 12 6.02 -2.13 1.30
C ILE A 12 4.98 -3.11 1.83
N THR A 13 4.19 -3.71 0.93
CA THR A 13 3.23 -4.77 1.26
C THR A 13 3.87 -6.14 1.25
N ASP A 14 4.74 -6.43 0.28
CA ASP A 14 5.45 -7.71 0.13
C ASP A 14 6.33 -8.03 1.35
N MET A 15 7.26 -7.14 1.68
CA MET A 15 8.20 -7.24 2.81
C MET A 15 8.75 -8.66 3.01
N PHE A 16 9.32 -9.21 1.95
CA PHE A 16 9.95 -10.53 1.92
C PHE A 16 9.01 -11.69 2.26
N ARG A 17 7.73 -11.60 1.90
CA ARG A 17 6.83 -12.74 2.05
C ARG A 17 7.28 -13.91 1.15
N PRO A 18 7.17 -15.17 1.58
CA PRO A 18 7.33 -16.29 0.68
C PRO A 18 6.14 -16.36 -0.30
N THR A 19 6.44 -16.34 -1.60
CA THR A 19 5.40 -16.29 -2.65
C THR A 19 4.65 -17.59 -2.88
N ASN A 20 5.15 -18.70 -2.31
CA ASN A 20 4.62 -20.04 -2.43
C ASN A 20 3.88 -20.54 -1.19
N ASP A 21 3.73 -19.70 -0.16
CA ASP A 21 3.08 -20.08 1.09
C ASP A 21 2.27 -18.94 1.69
N ASP A 22 0.96 -18.97 1.49
CA ASP A 22 0.01 -17.95 1.96
C ASP A 22 -0.18 -17.91 3.49
N ARG A 23 0.50 -18.76 4.26
CA ARG A 23 0.50 -18.71 5.74
C ARG A 23 1.44 -17.64 6.30
N TYR A 24 2.35 -17.11 5.49
CA TYR A 24 3.34 -16.12 5.87
C TYR A 24 3.12 -14.82 5.13
N PHE A 25 3.10 -13.71 5.85
CA PHE A 25 2.69 -12.40 5.36
C PHE A 25 3.86 -11.41 5.21
N GLY A 26 5.10 -11.89 5.32
CA GLY A 26 6.31 -11.05 5.31
C GLY A 26 6.60 -10.42 6.67
N SER A 27 7.53 -9.46 6.70
CA SER A 27 7.94 -8.74 7.93
C SER A 27 7.30 -7.35 8.07
N GLY A 28 6.38 -6.98 7.17
CA GLY A 28 5.77 -5.67 7.08
C GLY A 28 4.44 -5.51 7.83
N TYR A 29 3.74 -4.43 7.50
CA TYR A 29 2.49 -4.06 8.14
C TYR A 29 1.40 -5.14 8.02
N ALA A 30 1.33 -5.86 6.88
CA ALA A 30 0.33 -6.89 6.66
C ALA A 30 0.41 -8.00 7.73
N ASN A 31 1.61 -8.45 8.08
CA ASN A 31 1.82 -9.43 9.15
C ASN A 31 1.37 -8.89 10.52
N MET A 32 1.62 -7.62 10.80
CA MET A 32 1.22 -6.99 12.07
C MET A 32 -0.29 -6.82 12.18
N VAL A 33 -0.97 -6.50 11.06
CA VAL A 33 -2.44 -6.49 11.00
C VAL A 33 -3.01 -7.86 11.27
N VAL A 34 -2.47 -8.90 10.60
CA VAL A 34 -2.90 -10.28 10.81
C VAL A 34 -2.73 -10.70 12.27
N ALA A 35 -1.58 -10.38 12.89
CA ALA A 35 -1.34 -10.67 14.30
C ALA A 35 -2.37 -10.00 15.21
N GLU A 36 -2.67 -8.73 14.98
CA GLU A 36 -3.65 -7.97 15.77
C GLU A 36 -5.06 -8.56 15.65
N LEU A 37 -5.53 -8.82 14.41
CA LEU A 37 -6.87 -9.38 14.20
C LEU A 37 -7.01 -10.81 14.76
N ASN A 38 -5.97 -11.62 14.66
CA ASN A 38 -5.95 -12.95 15.27
C ASN A 38 -6.02 -12.87 16.81
N LEU A 39 -5.31 -11.90 17.43
CA LEU A 39 -5.37 -11.69 18.89
C LEU A 39 -6.74 -11.17 19.35
N ARG A 40 -7.49 -10.49 18.47
CA ARG A 40 -8.89 -10.12 18.70
C ARG A 40 -9.86 -11.30 18.59
N GLY A 41 -9.36 -12.48 18.20
CA GLY A 41 -10.16 -13.70 18.00
C GLY A 41 -10.85 -13.78 16.64
N GLU A 42 -10.49 -12.93 15.68
CA GLU A 42 -11.01 -12.98 14.33
C GLU A 42 -10.40 -14.17 13.56
N GLN A 43 -11.25 -15.04 13.03
CA GLN A 43 -10.82 -16.23 12.26
C GLN A 43 -10.88 -15.97 10.76
N ASN A 44 -10.23 -14.89 10.30
CA ASN A 44 -10.26 -14.50 8.89
C ASN A 44 -9.28 -15.36 8.04
N ARG A 45 -9.45 -15.28 6.72
CA ARG A 45 -8.48 -15.74 5.74
C ARG A 45 -7.72 -14.52 5.22
N TYR A 46 -6.41 -14.60 5.17
CA TYR A 46 -5.56 -13.49 4.78
C TYR A 46 -4.70 -13.87 3.58
N TYR A 47 -4.50 -12.92 2.66
CA TYR A 47 -3.58 -13.04 1.54
C TYR A 47 -2.74 -11.77 1.42
N ASN A 48 -1.42 -11.92 1.44
CA ASN A 48 -0.52 -10.86 1.02
C ASN A 48 -0.19 -11.07 -0.46
N ARG A 49 -0.57 -10.12 -1.31
CA ARG A 49 -0.34 -10.11 -2.77
C ARG A 49 0.57 -8.96 -3.20
N GLY A 50 1.31 -8.36 -2.26
CA GLY A 50 2.39 -7.45 -2.57
C GLY A 50 3.48 -8.14 -3.41
N ILE A 51 4.05 -7.41 -4.36
CA ILE A 51 5.22 -7.84 -5.14
C ILE A 51 6.17 -6.65 -5.26
N SER A 52 7.40 -6.83 -4.76
CA SER A 52 8.44 -5.79 -4.78
C SER A 52 8.67 -5.25 -6.19
N GLY A 53 8.77 -3.93 -6.32
CA GLY A 53 8.98 -3.25 -7.60
C GLY A 53 7.73 -3.04 -8.45
N ASN A 54 6.56 -3.58 -8.07
CA ASN A 54 5.36 -3.41 -8.88
C ASN A 54 4.85 -1.96 -8.92
N ARG A 55 4.55 -1.51 -10.14
CA ARG A 55 3.82 -0.28 -10.45
C ARG A 55 2.32 -0.56 -10.48
N SER A 56 1.52 0.46 -10.60
CA SER A 56 0.07 0.33 -10.78
C SER A 56 -0.31 -0.54 -11.99
N THR A 57 0.42 -0.41 -13.10
CA THR A 57 0.22 -1.23 -14.32
C THR A 57 0.51 -2.71 -14.09
N ASP A 58 1.48 -3.04 -13.25
CA ASP A 58 1.83 -4.42 -12.92
C ASP A 58 0.75 -5.05 -12.02
N VAL A 59 0.15 -4.27 -11.12
CA VAL A 59 -1.01 -4.68 -10.32
C VAL A 59 -2.22 -4.92 -11.22
N LEU A 60 -2.49 -4.03 -12.20
CA LEU A 60 -3.57 -4.22 -13.17
C LEU A 60 -3.42 -5.53 -13.95
N ALA A 61 -2.19 -5.85 -14.40
CA ALA A 61 -1.93 -7.07 -15.17
C ALA A 61 -2.29 -8.36 -14.43
N ARG A 62 -2.28 -8.35 -13.09
CA ARG A 62 -2.55 -9.51 -12.23
C ARG A 62 -3.81 -9.36 -11.37
N VAL A 63 -4.64 -8.34 -11.61
CA VAL A 63 -5.82 -8.03 -10.80
C VAL A 63 -6.77 -9.23 -10.67
N ARG A 64 -6.97 -10.00 -11.74
CA ARG A 64 -7.88 -11.13 -11.72
C ARG A 64 -7.37 -12.27 -10.83
N CYS A 65 -6.13 -12.70 -10.99
CA CYS A 65 -5.59 -13.82 -10.21
C CYS A 65 -5.30 -13.46 -8.75
N ASP A 66 -4.87 -12.23 -8.50
CA ASP A 66 -4.40 -11.82 -7.16
C ASP A 66 -5.45 -11.09 -6.32
N LEU A 67 -6.55 -10.66 -6.93
CA LEU A 67 -7.65 -9.99 -6.22
C LEU A 67 -8.99 -10.69 -6.48
N ILE A 68 -9.51 -10.64 -7.70
CA ILE A 68 -10.89 -11.02 -8.00
C ILE A 68 -11.14 -12.51 -7.70
N ASN A 69 -10.25 -13.40 -8.13
CA ASN A 69 -10.40 -14.84 -7.90
C ASN A 69 -10.30 -15.25 -6.42
N LEU A 70 -9.76 -14.39 -5.57
CA LEU A 70 -9.70 -14.63 -4.12
C LEU A 70 -10.99 -14.27 -3.39
N GLN A 71 -11.91 -13.58 -4.06
CA GLN A 71 -13.21 -13.14 -3.53
C GLN A 71 -13.08 -12.44 -2.17
N PRO A 72 -12.31 -11.32 -2.07
CA PRO A 72 -12.12 -10.62 -0.81
C PRO A 72 -13.39 -9.96 -0.31
N ASP A 73 -13.65 -10.08 1.00
CA ASP A 73 -14.58 -9.23 1.73
C ASP A 73 -13.96 -7.86 2.03
N VAL A 74 -12.63 -7.83 2.21
CA VAL A 74 -11.86 -6.60 2.43
C VAL A 74 -10.62 -6.61 1.55
N LEU A 75 -10.45 -5.56 0.75
CA LEU A 75 -9.30 -5.32 -0.10
C LEU A 75 -8.53 -4.09 0.40
N SER A 76 -7.24 -4.24 0.61
CA SER A 76 -6.32 -3.17 0.98
C SER A 76 -5.30 -2.96 -0.13
N ILE A 77 -5.12 -1.73 -0.61
CA ILE A 77 -4.17 -1.40 -1.68
C ILE A 77 -3.22 -0.29 -1.24
N LEU A 78 -1.91 -0.56 -1.34
CA LEU A 78 -0.84 0.43 -1.19
C LEU A 78 0.10 0.33 -2.39
N MET A 79 0.09 1.33 -3.28
CA MET A 79 0.93 1.38 -4.48
C MET A 79 1.11 2.83 -4.95
N GLY A 80 2.13 3.07 -5.81
CA GLY A 80 2.36 4.35 -6.47
C GLY A 80 3.81 4.79 -6.42
N ILE A 81 4.57 4.40 -5.40
CA ILE A 81 5.98 4.84 -5.29
C ILE A 81 6.85 4.31 -6.43
N ASN A 82 6.62 3.08 -6.90
CA ASN A 82 7.37 2.50 -8.01
C ASN A 82 7.01 3.12 -9.37
N ASP A 83 5.80 3.65 -9.52
CA ASP A 83 5.40 4.42 -10.70
C ASP A 83 6.30 5.65 -10.89
N ILE A 84 6.75 6.25 -9.79
CA ILE A 84 7.67 7.40 -9.75
C ILE A 84 9.13 6.95 -9.92
N PHE A 85 9.57 5.95 -9.16
CA PHE A 85 10.96 5.48 -9.20
C PHE A 85 11.34 4.88 -10.55
N HIS A 86 10.45 4.10 -11.17
CA HIS A 86 10.72 3.55 -12.50
C HIS A 86 10.84 4.63 -13.58
N GLU A 87 10.19 5.80 -13.42
CA GLU A 87 10.40 6.93 -14.33
C GLU A 87 11.82 7.48 -14.18
N LEU A 88 12.25 7.72 -12.94
CA LEU A 88 13.58 8.26 -12.67
C LEU A 88 14.71 7.33 -13.10
N GLU A 89 14.57 6.04 -12.88
CA GLU A 89 15.66 5.08 -13.02
C GLU A 89 15.67 4.37 -14.36
N LEU A 90 14.50 4.13 -14.94
CA LEU A 90 14.30 3.25 -16.09
C LEU A 90 13.56 3.92 -17.24
N GLN A 91 13.08 5.15 -17.10
CA GLN A 91 12.17 5.81 -18.05
C GLN A 91 10.96 4.92 -18.38
N ASN A 92 10.46 4.22 -17.38
CA ASN A 92 9.37 3.25 -17.48
C ASN A 92 8.37 3.43 -16.32
N GLY A 93 8.17 4.67 -15.90
CA GLY A 93 7.19 5.03 -14.89
C GLY A 93 5.77 5.09 -15.43
N VAL A 94 4.87 5.50 -14.58
CA VAL A 94 3.46 5.73 -14.93
C VAL A 94 3.11 7.16 -14.54
N SER A 95 2.83 8.03 -15.49
CA SER A 95 2.51 9.43 -15.20
C SER A 95 1.24 9.56 -14.36
N ALA A 96 1.11 10.62 -13.58
CA ALA A 96 -0.03 10.82 -12.68
C ALA A 96 -1.41 10.69 -13.36
N PRO A 97 -1.67 11.26 -14.57
CA PRO A 97 -2.94 11.04 -15.27
C PRO A 97 -3.15 9.60 -15.72
N TYR A 98 -2.07 8.85 -15.97
CA TYR A 98 -2.16 7.44 -16.34
C TYR A 98 -2.32 6.56 -15.10
N PHE A 99 -1.65 6.89 -14.00
CA PHE A 99 -1.85 6.26 -12.70
C PHE A 99 -3.32 6.34 -12.25
N ASP A 100 -3.94 7.51 -12.34
CA ASP A 100 -5.37 7.68 -12.03
C ASP A 100 -6.25 6.73 -12.85
N ARG A 101 -6.03 6.67 -14.18
CA ARG A 101 -6.81 5.78 -15.05
C ARG A 101 -6.59 4.30 -14.73
N VAL A 102 -5.35 3.88 -14.50
CA VAL A 102 -5.01 2.50 -14.17
C VAL A 102 -5.63 2.10 -12.85
N TYR A 103 -5.52 2.98 -11.84
CA TYR A 103 -6.09 2.72 -10.51
C TYR A 103 -7.62 2.57 -10.56
N ARG A 104 -8.29 3.47 -11.29
CA ARG A 104 -9.75 3.39 -11.52
C ARG A 104 -10.13 2.12 -12.26
N THR A 105 -9.37 1.73 -13.29
CA THR A 105 -9.63 0.49 -14.01
C THR A 105 -9.57 -0.73 -13.09
N ILE A 106 -8.59 -0.79 -12.16
CA ILE A 106 -8.51 -1.86 -11.15
C ILE A 106 -9.79 -1.87 -10.29
N LEU A 107 -10.21 -0.71 -9.80
CA LEU A 107 -11.38 -0.61 -8.92
C LEU A 107 -12.70 -0.85 -9.65
N ASP A 108 -12.82 -0.45 -10.91
CA ASP A 108 -13.99 -0.76 -11.76
C ASP A 108 -14.15 -2.27 -11.89
N MET A 109 -13.07 -2.99 -12.20
CA MET A 109 -13.09 -4.46 -12.29
C MET A 109 -13.46 -5.10 -10.93
N VAL A 110 -12.94 -4.55 -9.82
CA VAL A 110 -13.30 -5.03 -8.48
C VAL A 110 -14.78 -4.76 -8.18
N ARG A 111 -15.29 -3.58 -8.46
CA ARG A 111 -16.70 -3.23 -8.21
C ARG A 111 -17.67 -4.01 -9.06
N GLU A 112 -17.32 -4.29 -10.34
CA GLU A 112 -18.12 -5.10 -11.23
C GLU A 112 -18.29 -6.54 -10.73
N GLU A 113 -17.21 -7.16 -10.27
CA GLU A 113 -17.18 -8.57 -9.89
C GLU A 113 -17.47 -8.79 -8.38
N LEU A 114 -17.17 -7.78 -7.54
CA LEU A 114 -17.22 -7.85 -6.07
C LEU A 114 -17.87 -6.58 -5.49
N PRO A 115 -19.16 -6.33 -5.77
CA PRO A 115 -19.83 -5.06 -5.40
C PRO A 115 -19.83 -4.80 -3.88
N ASP A 116 -19.83 -5.83 -3.07
CA ASP A 116 -19.88 -5.74 -1.60
C ASP A 116 -18.49 -5.67 -0.93
N CYS A 117 -17.41 -5.80 -1.72
CA CYS A 117 -16.05 -5.74 -1.19
C CYS A 117 -15.78 -4.39 -0.54
N ARG A 118 -15.34 -4.38 0.72
CA ARG A 118 -14.88 -3.18 1.40
C ARG A 118 -13.45 -2.86 1.00
N ILE A 119 -13.16 -1.60 0.69
CA ILE A 119 -11.88 -1.20 0.12
C ILE A 119 -11.20 -0.18 1.03
N LEU A 120 -9.93 -0.44 1.36
CA LEU A 120 -9.02 0.46 2.04
C LEU A 120 -7.94 0.90 1.04
N LEU A 121 -7.82 2.19 0.78
CA LEU A 121 -6.77 2.76 -0.07
C LEU A 121 -5.77 3.49 0.80
N LEU A 122 -4.57 2.91 0.89
CA LEU A 122 -3.49 3.47 1.69
C LEU A 122 -2.77 4.56 0.91
N GLU A 123 -2.45 5.64 1.61
CA GLU A 123 -1.71 6.76 1.04
C GLU A 123 -0.31 6.34 0.62
N PRO A 124 0.11 6.51 -0.66
CA PRO A 124 1.51 6.42 -1.02
C PRO A 124 2.29 7.53 -0.29
N PHE A 125 3.43 7.17 0.28
CA PHE A 125 4.24 8.05 1.10
C PHE A 125 5.72 7.95 0.75
N VAL A 126 6.50 8.93 1.17
CA VAL A 126 7.95 8.94 1.09
C VAL A 126 8.54 9.79 2.21
N ILE A 127 9.66 9.34 2.76
CA ILE A 127 10.43 10.07 3.78
C ILE A 127 11.81 10.39 3.20
N LYS A 128 12.39 11.52 3.62
CA LYS A 128 13.73 11.88 3.21
C LYS A 128 14.75 10.91 3.81
N GLY A 129 15.47 10.19 2.95
CA GLY A 129 16.42 9.14 3.34
C GLY A 129 17.40 8.82 2.24
N CYS A 130 18.25 7.82 2.42
CA CYS A 130 19.37 7.53 1.51
C CYS A 130 18.93 7.20 0.06
N TRP A 131 17.77 6.58 -0.14
CA TRP A 131 17.26 6.30 -1.49
C TRP A 131 16.50 7.46 -2.11
N THR A 132 16.04 8.39 -1.32
CA THR A 132 15.17 9.46 -1.78
C THR A 132 15.86 10.81 -1.91
N ASP A 133 17.05 10.99 -1.31
CA ASP A 133 17.79 12.26 -1.26
C ASP A 133 19.22 12.17 -1.84
N ASP A 134 19.54 11.14 -2.58
CA ASP A 134 20.83 11.00 -3.26
C ASP A 134 20.63 10.73 -4.76
N PRO A 135 20.98 11.71 -5.65
CA PRO A 135 21.41 13.09 -5.36
C PRO A 135 20.27 13.97 -4.80
N PRO A 136 20.58 15.10 -4.13
CA PRO A 136 19.57 15.94 -3.45
C PRO A 136 18.39 16.40 -4.30
N GLN A 137 18.58 16.59 -5.62
CA GLN A 137 17.51 16.94 -6.55
C GLN A 137 16.45 15.84 -6.71
N ARG A 138 16.82 14.60 -6.37
CA ARG A 138 15.93 13.44 -6.40
C ARG A 138 14.77 13.61 -5.40
N TRP A 139 15.05 14.15 -4.22
CA TRP A 139 14.02 14.39 -3.19
C TRP A 139 12.91 15.30 -3.70
N ASP A 140 13.25 16.42 -4.32
CA ASP A 140 12.23 17.39 -4.80
C ASP A 140 11.31 16.76 -5.85
N TYR A 141 11.86 15.91 -6.71
CA TYR A 141 11.06 15.19 -7.69
C TYR A 141 10.15 14.16 -7.04
N ILE A 142 10.73 13.26 -6.23
CA ILE A 142 9.99 12.14 -5.62
C ILE A 142 8.92 12.65 -4.67
N SER A 143 9.25 13.57 -3.76
CA SER A 143 8.29 14.07 -2.76
C SER A 143 7.10 14.78 -3.40
N ARG A 144 7.35 15.62 -4.43
CA ARG A 144 6.28 16.29 -5.17
C ARG A 144 5.35 15.30 -5.87
N HIS A 145 5.91 14.31 -6.59
CA HIS A 145 5.08 13.35 -7.31
C HIS A 145 4.37 12.39 -6.35
N THR A 146 4.98 12.02 -5.23
CA THR A 146 4.30 11.22 -4.20
C THR A 146 3.09 11.96 -3.64
N ALA A 147 3.22 13.26 -3.35
CA ALA A 147 2.09 14.08 -2.90
C ALA A 147 0.97 14.19 -3.95
N GLU A 148 1.33 14.31 -5.24
CA GLU A 148 0.36 14.28 -6.34
C GLU A 148 -0.39 12.94 -6.40
N TYR A 149 0.32 11.80 -6.28
CA TYR A 149 -0.29 10.48 -6.30
C TYR A 149 -1.15 10.23 -5.06
N ALA A 150 -0.72 10.69 -3.89
CA ALA A 150 -1.51 10.64 -2.67
C ALA A 150 -2.85 11.39 -2.81
N ALA A 151 -2.82 12.57 -3.43
CA ALA A 151 -4.04 13.34 -3.72
C ALA A 151 -4.97 12.59 -4.69
N ILE A 152 -4.43 11.93 -5.71
CA ILE A 152 -5.20 11.09 -6.64
C ILE A 152 -5.84 9.92 -5.88
N VAL A 153 -5.08 9.18 -5.06
CA VAL A 153 -5.60 8.04 -4.28
C VAL A 153 -6.71 8.49 -3.32
N LYS A 154 -6.53 9.64 -2.67
CA LYS A 154 -7.56 10.22 -1.79
C LYS A 154 -8.85 10.56 -2.54
N GLN A 155 -8.73 11.14 -3.75
CA GLN A 155 -9.90 11.43 -4.59
C GLN A 155 -10.59 10.14 -5.06
N ILE A 156 -9.83 9.15 -5.49
CA ILE A 156 -10.34 7.83 -5.87
C ILE A 156 -11.08 7.17 -4.70
N ALA A 157 -10.53 7.25 -3.48
CA ALA A 157 -11.22 6.72 -2.31
C ALA A 157 -12.60 7.33 -2.13
N THR A 158 -12.72 8.65 -2.31
CA THR A 158 -14.00 9.36 -2.26
C THR A 158 -14.96 8.88 -3.35
N ASP A 159 -14.49 8.79 -4.59
CA ASP A 159 -15.31 8.46 -5.76
C ASP A 159 -15.86 7.03 -5.72
N TYR A 160 -15.10 6.10 -5.12
CA TYR A 160 -15.46 4.66 -5.02
C TYR A 160 -16.08 4.27 -3.67
N GLY A 161 -16.29 5.22 -2.75
CA GLY A 161 -16.76 4.93 -1.40
C GLY A 161 -15.82 4.01 -0.62
N ALA A 162 -14.51 4.13 -0.88
CA ALA A 162 -13.46 3.43 -0.15
C ALA A 162 -12.96 4.26 1.03
N VAL A 163 -12.36 3.61 2.02
CA VAL A 163 -11.73 4.31 3.14
C VAL A 163 -10.30 4.67 2.76
N PHE A 164 -9.97 5.96 2.79
CA PHE A 164 -8.60 6.44 2.65
C PHE A 164 -7.84 6.31 3.98
N VAL A 165 -6.65 5.73 3.94
CA VAL A 165 -5.79 5.52 5.11
C VAL A 165 -4.60 6.49 5.01
N PRO A 166 -4.59 7.59 5.77
CA PRO A 166 -3.50 8.56 5.72
C PRO A 166 -2.23 7.99 6.37
N LEU A 167 -1.08 8.17 5.72
CA LEU A 167 0.20 7.64 6.20
C LEU A 167 1.33 8.66 6.23
N GLN A 168 1.34 9.64 5.31
CA GLN A 168 2.48 10.56 5.16
C GLN A 168 2.75 11.35 6.45
N ASP A 169 1.72 11.99 7.01
CA ASP A 169 1.88 12.81 8.21
C ASP A 169 2.21 11.96 9.44
N VAL A 170 1.61 10.78 9.56
CA VAL A 170 1.87 9.83 10.65
C VAL A 170 3.35 9.42 10.68
N LEU A 171 3.92 9.14 9.52
CA LEU A 171 5.32 8.74 9.40
C LEU A 171 6.27 9.94 9.59
N ASN A 172 5.92 11.11 9.06
CA ASN A 172 6.68 12.35 9.29
C ASN A 172 6.79 12.66 10.80
N GLU A 173 5.66 12.68 11.51
CA GLU A 173 5.62 12.92 12.94
C GLU A 173 6.42 11.87 13.74
N ALA A 174 6.34 10.61 13.32
CA ALA A 174 7.09 9.55 13.96
C ALA A 174 8.60 9.70 13.76
N VAL A 175 9.05 10.04 12.56
CA VAL A 175 10.48 10.31 12.28
C VAL A 175 10.98 11.49 13.08
N GLU A 176 10.19 12.57 13.18
CA GLU A 176 10.55 13.74 13.99
C GLU A 176 10.71 13.40 15.47
N LYS A 177 9.80 12.61 16.03
CA LYS A 177 9.77 12.27 17.46
C LYS A 177 10.74 11.16 17.87
N LEU A 178 10.91 10.15 17.01
CA LEU A 178 11.60 8.91 17.33
C LEU A 178 12.96 8.77 16.64
N GLY A 179 13.20 9.56 15.60
CA GLY A 179 14.35 9.43 14.71
C GLY A 179 14.11 8.49 13.53
N PHE A 180 14.80 8.78 12.42
CA PHE A 180 14.65 8.07 11.14
C PHE A 180 14.82 6.55 11.27
N ASP A 181 15.92 6.10 11.90
CA ASP A 181 16.28 4.68 12.00
C ASP A 181 15.29 3.83 12.81
N ASN A 182 14.43 4.46 13.62
CA ASN A 182 13.37 3.77 14.34
C ASN A 182 12.08 3.59 13.52
N VAL A 183 11.98 4.27 12.37
CA VAL A 183 10.76 4.29 11.54
C VAL A 183 11.01 3.76 10.13
N MET A 184 12.13 4.17 9.51
CA MET A 184 12.44 3.89 8.11
C MET A 184 13.79 3.21 7.95
N ALA A 185 13.94 2.44 6.87
CA ALA A 185 15.21 1.86 6.48
C ALA A 185 15.97 2.73 5.46
N ASP A 186 15.28 3.33 4.49
CA ASP A 186 15.91 4.01 3.34
C ASP A 186 15.15 5.25 2.83
N GLY A 187 13.99 5.52 3.37
CA GLY A 187 13.09 6.60 2.96
C GLY A 187 11.85 6.13 2.19
N VAL A 188 11.87 4.90 1.68
CA VAL A 188 10.73 4.23 1.03
C VAL A 188 10.20 3.10 1.90
N HIS A 189 11.09 2.25 2.38
CA HIS A 189 10.73 1.06 3.13
C HIS A 189 10.71 1.32 4.64
N PRO A 190 9.57 1.12 5.30
CA PRO A 190 9.49 1.19 6.75
C PRO A 190 10.23 0.00 7.38
N ASN A 191 10.91 0.25 8.51
CA ASN A 191 11.37 -0.81 9.39
C ASN A 191 10.22 -1.33 10.27
N ALA A 192 10.51 -2.14 11.29
CA ALA A 192 9.48 -2.69 12.17
C ALA A 192 8.63 -1.60 12.87
N GLY A 193 9.24 -0.46 13.24
CA GLY A 193 8.52 0.66 13.85
C GLY A 193 7.54 1.31 12.88
N GLY A 194 8.01 1.67 11.68
CA GLY A 194 7.15 2.24 10.65
C GLY A 194 6.06 1.27 10.17
N ALA A 195 6.40 -0.01 10.00
CA ALA A 195 5.42 -1.04 9.66
C ALA A 195 4.31 -1.16 10.73
N LYS A 196 4.67 -1.02 12.02
CA LYS A 196 3.68 -1.01 13.11
C LYS A 196 2.78 0.22 13.06
N LEU A 197 3.30 1.38 12.71
CA LEU A 197 2.49 2.59 12.53
C LEU A 197 1.49 2.42 11.39
N ILE A 198 1.93 1.92 10.24
CA ILE A 198 1.04 1.63 9.11
C ILE A 198 -0.05 0.63 9.51
N ALA A 199 0.31 -0.44 10.22
CA ALA A 199 -0.65 -1.43 10.71
C ALA A 199 -1.68 -0.80 11.67
N ASN A 200 -1.27 0.14 12.53
CA ASN A 200 -2.19 0.83 13.43
C ASN A 200 -3.21 1.69 12.66
N GLU A 201 -2.77 2.44 11.66
CA GLU A 201 -3.68 3.25 10.82
C GLU A 201 -4.63 2.34 10.00
N TRP A 202 -4.09 1.24 9.46
CA TRP A 202 -4.91 0.24 8.78
C TRP A 202 -6.01 -0.32 9.68
N ILE A 203 -5.68 -0.69 10.92
CA ILE A 203 -6.65 -1.22 11.91
C ILE A 203 -7.70 -0.16 12.25
N LYS A 204 -7.31 1.09 12.47
CA LYS A 204 -8.28 2.18 12.70
C LYS A 204 -9.27 2.29 11.55
N ALA A 205 -8.79 2.22 10.31
CA ALA A 205 -9.64 2.28 9.12
C ALA A 205 -10.54 1.04 9.01
N TYR A 206 -10.00 -0.15 9.26
CA TYR A 206 -10.76 -1.40 9.27
C TYR A 206 -11.90 -1.40 10.29
N ASP A 207 -11.67 -0.82 11.45
CA ASP A 207 -12.68 -0.72 12.52
C ASP A 207 -13.87 0.21 12.15
N THR A 208 -13.79 0.93 11.03
CA THR A 208 -14.89 1.78 10.49
C THR A 208 -15.75 1.06 9.45
N LEU A 209 -15.36 -0.14 8.98
CA LEU A 209 -16.07 -0.91 7.95
C LEU A 209 -17.30 -1.63 8.56
#